data_7f38b4168172aeb0cad90ed783f668a7
#
_entry.id   7f38b4168172aeb0cad90ed783f668a7
#
_cell.length_a   1.000
_cell.length_b   1.000
_cell.length_c   1.000
_cell.angle_alpha   90.00
_cell.angle_beta   90.00
_cell.angle_gamma   90.00
#
_symmetry.space_group_name_H-M   'P 1'
#
loop_
_entity.id
_entity.type
_entity.pdbx_description
1 polymer ?
#
loop_
_entity_poly.entity_id
_entity_poly.type
_entity_poly.pdbx_seq_one_letter_code
_entity_poly.pdbx_strand_id
1 'polypeptide(L)'
;MIYNNILEAIGETPLIRLNKMVDEDSADILVKFEGLNVGGSIKTRTAMNMIRSAEKHGLLNKDSIIVEPTSGNQGIGLALVGAVKGYRTIIIMPDSVSEERRKLIRHYGAEVILKHDAGDIGACIDECLQTALKMQEEDDRVFVPQQFSNINNVKAHKKYTALEIMQQCAEPIDGFCSGIGTGGTITGIGEVLKAQYPEIEIWAVEPENAAILAGGTIGTHLQMGIGDGLIPDILNTEIYDDIYVVTDEEALNTAKRLAREEGLMCGISSGTNVAAALKLAKKLGKGKTVVTVLPDTAERYFSTPLFENE
;
A
#
# COMPACT_ATOMS: atom_id res chain seq x y z
N MET A 1 -16.12 -18.12 -14.62
CA MET A 1 -16.05 -16.73 -15.13
C MET A 1 -14.89 -16.66 -16.10
N ILE A 2 -15.02 -15.97 -17.23
CA ILE A 2 -13.95 -15.77 -18.22
C ILE A 2 -13.65 -14.28 -18.27
N TYR A 3 -12.39 -13.90 -18.05
CA TYR A 3 -11.90 -12.53 -18.18
C TYR A 3 -11.23 -12.33 -19.54
N ASN A 4 -11.37 -11.16 -20.15
CA ASN A 4 -10.72 -10.85 -21.44
C ASN A 4 -9.22 -10.57 -21.27
N ASN A 5 -8.82 -10.06 -20.10
CA ASN A 5 -7.43 -9.88 -19.72
C ASN A 5 -7.29 -9.85 -18.20
N ILE A 6 -6.07 -9.91 -17.71
CA ILE A 6 -5.78 -10.00 -16.28
C ILE A 6 -6.20 -8.78 -15.46
N LEU A 7 -6.37 -7.59 -16.08
CA LEU A 7 -6.80 -6.38 -15.37
C LEU A 7 -8.26 -6.45 -14.90
N GLU A 8 -9.07 -7.31 -15.51
CA GLU A 8 -10.45 -7.54 -15.07
C GLU A 8 -10.54 -8.41 -13.80
N ALA A 9 -9.45 -9.09 -13.44
CA ALA A 9 -9.34 -9.88 -12.22
C ALA A 9 -8.76 -9.09 -11.03
N ILE A 10 -8.54 -7.78 -11.18
CA ILE A 10 -8.07 -6.92 -10.09
C ILE A 10 -9.20 -6.72 -9.08
N GLY A 11 -8.91 -6.95 -7.80
CA GLY A 11 -9.86 -6.79 -6.71
C GLY A 11 -10.43 -8.13 -6.23
N GLU A 12 -11.57 -8.06 -5.54
CA GLU A 12 -12.26 -9.20 -4.92
C GLU A 12 -11.33 -10.08 -4.04
N THR A 13 -10.33 -9.43 -3.44
CA THR A 13 -9.40 -10.12 -2.53
C THR A 13 -10.14 -10.57 -1.26
N PRO A 14 -9.72 -11.67 -0.61
CA PRO A 14 -10.44 -12.18 0.54
C PRO A 14 -10.27 -11.29 1.78
N LEU A 15 -11.31 -11.27 2.61
CA LEU A 15 -11.28 -10.81 3.99
C LEU A 15 -11.15 -12.04 4.88
N ILE A 16 -10.08 -12.13 5.68
CA ILE A 16 -9.71 -13.33 6.44
C ILE A 16 -9.72 -13.01 7.93
N ARG A 17 -10.33 -13.89 8.76
CA ARG A 17 -10.32 -13.77 10.22
C ARG A 17 -9.01 -14.33 10.77
N LEU A 18 -8.32 -13.59 11.65
CA LEU A 18 -7.24 -14.12 12.45
C LEU A 18 -7.79 -14.93 13.62
N ASN A 19 -7.18 -16.06 13.91
CA ASN A 19 -7.70 -17.00 14.90
C ASN A 19 -6.71 -17.29 16.04
N LYS A 20 -5.41 -17.45 15.73
CA LYS A 20 -4.43 -17.89 16.71
C LYS A 20 -3.68 -16.73 17.37
N MET A 21 -3.63 -15.59 16.70
CA MET A 21 -2.90 -14.41 17.15
C MET A 21 -3.75 -13.49 18.05
N VAL A 22 -5.06 -13.70 18.11
CA VAL A 22 -6.02 -12.83 18.79
C VAL A 22 -6.41 -13.41 20.16
N ASP A 23 -6.31 -12.59 21.21
CA ASP A 23 -6.70 -12.98 22.57
C ASP A 23 -8.24 -13.14 22.66
N GLU A 24 -8.73 -14.09 23.48
CA GLU A 24 -10.15 -14.41 23.65
C GLU A 24 -11.02 -13.23 24.12
N ASP A 25 -10.44 -12.27 24.83
CA ASP A 25 -11.11 -11.07 25.33
C ASP A 25 -11.02 -9.85 24.41
N SER A 26 -10.34 -10.00 23.25
CA SER A 26 -10.18 -8.95 22.25
C SER A 26 -11.32 -8.97 21.23
N ALA A 27 -11.43 -7.90 20.45
CA ALA A 27 -12.28 -7.85 19.27
C ALA A 27 -11.80 -8.85 18.21
N ASP A 28 -12.68 -9.29 17.33
CA ASP A 28 -12.31 -10.05 16.15
C ASP A 28 -11.47 -9.21 15.20
N ILE A 29 -10.42 -9.80 14.62
CA ILE A 29 -9.59 -9.12 13.63
C ILE A 29 -9.79 -9.75 12.26
N LEU A 30 -10.18 -8.93 11.30
CA LEU A 30 -10.34 -9.30 9.90
C LEU A 30 -9.26 -8.58 9.07
N VAL A 31 -8.55 -9.33 8.24
CA VAL A 31 -7.47 -8.79 7.40
C VAL A 31 -7.85 -8.89 5.92
N LYS A 32 -7.84 -7.76 5.22
CA LYS A 32 -8.03 -7.69 3.77
C LYS A 32 -6.72 -8.06 3.08
N PHE A 33 -6.63 -9.28 2.56
CA PHE A 33 -5.37 -9.81 2.03
C PHE A 33 -5.14 -9.41 0.57
N GLU A 34 -4.54 -8.24 0.39
CA GLU A 34 -4.20 -7.67 -0.92
C GLU A 34 -3.00 -8.35 -1.60
N GLY A 35 -2.26 -9.20 -0.90
CA GLY A 35 -1.24 -10.06 -1.49
C GLY A 35 -1.81 -11.03 -2.54
N LEU A 36 -3.09 -11.41 -2.43
CA LEU A 36 -3.77 -12.23 -3.42
C LEU A 36 -4.33 -11.44 -4.62
N ASN A 37 -4.13 -10.13 -4.65
CA ASN A 37 -4.51 -9.33 -5.79
C ASN A 37 -3.59 -9.63 -6.99
N VAL A 38 -4.08 -9.37 -8.19
CA VAL A 38 -3.25 -9.37 -9.41
C VAL A 38 -2.04 -8.46 -9.21
N GLY A 39 -0.85 -8.94 -9.58
CA GLY A 39 0.40 -8.23 -9.30
C GLY A 39 0.87 -8.31 -7.83
N GLY A 40 0.16 -9.05 -6.97
CA GLY A 40 0.56 -9.41 -5.61
C GLY A 40 0.57 -8.25 -4.61
N SER A 41 -0.19 -7.17 -4.85
CA SER A 41 -0.31 -6.08 -3.89
C SER A 41 -1.52 -5.18 -4.12
N ILE A 42 -1.85 -4.40 -3.09
CA ILE A 42 -2.89 -3.36 -3.11
C ILE A 42 -2.65 -2.29 -4.18
N LYS A 43 -1.40 -2.06 -4.58
CA LYS A 43 -1.03 -0.98 -5.50
C LYS A 43 -1.52 -1.21 -6.94
N THR A 44 -1.86 -2.42 -7.32
CA THR A 44 -2.48 -2.68 -8.64
C THR A 44 -3.84 -2.00 -8.76
N ARG A 45 -4.59 -1.87 -7.66
CA ARG A 45 -5.85 -1.11 -7.62
C ARG A 45 -5.64 0.36 -7.94
N THR A 46 -4.67 0.97 -7.28
CA THR A 46 -4.34 2.40 -7.44
C THR A 46 -3.77 2.67 -8.82
N ALA A 47 -2.82 1.86 -9.28
CA ALA A 47 -2.26 1.96 -10.63
C ALA A 47 -3.35 1.90 -11.70
N MET A 48 -4.22 0.88 -11.63
CA MET A 48 -5.32 0.73 -12.60
C MET A 48 -6.30 1.90 -12.58
N ASN A 49 -6.68 2.38 -11.39
CA ASN A 49 -7.65 3.47 -11.27
C ASN A 49 -7.07 4.81 -11.74
N MET A 50 -5.79 5.09 -11.46
CA MET A 50 -5.12 6.30 -11.95
C MET A 50 -5.00 6.29 -13.48
N ILE A 51 -4.59 5.17 -14.07
CA ILE A 51 -4.49 5.04 -15.55
C ILE A 51 -5.86 5.13 -16.22
N ARG A 52 -6.87 4.42 -15.72
CA ARG A 52 -8.26 4.52 -16.24
C ARG A 52 -8.80 5.95 -16.15
N SER A 53 -8.50 6.65 -15.08
CA SER A 53 -8.92 8.03 -14.93
C SER A 53 -8.21 8.95 -15.93
N ALA A 54 -6.91 8.78 -16.14
CA ALA A 54 -6.13 9.55 -17.11
C ALA A 54 -6.62 9.32 -18.54
N GLU A 55 -6.89 8.07 -18.92
CA GLU A 55 -7.49 7.72 -20.22
C GLU A 55 -8.85 8.39 -20.40
N LYS A 56 -9.74 8.31 -19.41
CA LYS A 56 -11.07 8.90 -19.46
C LYS A 56 -11.06 10.42 -19.64
N HIS A 57 -10.03 11.09 -19.09
CA HIS A 57 -9.89 12.54 -19.21
C HIS A 57 -9.01 12.98 -20.40
N GLY A 58 -8.58 12.05 -21.25
CA GLY A 58 -7.78 12.34 -22.44
C GLY A 58 -6.33 12.74 -22.14
N LEU A 59 -5.82 12.43 -20.93
CA LEU A 59 -4.44 12.67 -20.53
C LEU A 59 -3.49 11.59 -21.04
N LEU A 60 -4.01 10.45 -21.46
CA LEU A 60 -3.27 9.34 -22.06
C LEU A 60 -3.83 9.00 -23.44
N ASN A 61 -2.94 8.73 -24.37
CA ASN A 61 -3.22 8.18 -25.69
C ASN A 61 -2.26 7.02 -25.98
N LYS A 62 -2.38 6.40 -27.16
CA LYS A 62 -1.59 5.20 -27.54
C LYS A 62 -0.06 5.41 -27.57
N ASP A 63 0.37 6.66 -27.73
CA ASP A 63 1.79 7.01 -27.83
C ASP A 63 2.35 7.52 -26.49
N SER A 64 1.52 7.56 -25.44
CA SER A 64 1.91 8.05 -24.11
C SER A 64 2.92 7.12 -23.43
N ILE A 65 3.76 7.72 -22.60
CA ILE A 65 4.78 7.05 -21.78
C ILE A 65 4.43 7.29 -20.32
N ILE A 66 4.21 6.22 -19.57
CA ILE A 66 3.98 6.31 -18.12
C ILE A 66 5.32 6.37 -17.42
N VAL A 67 5.56 7.42 -16.64
CA VAL A 67 6.77 7.57 -15.82
C VAL A 67 6.36 7.78 -14.37
N GLU A 68 6.87 6.98 -13.42
CA GLU A 68 6.53 7.13 -12.00
C GLU A 68 7.77 6.96 -11.12
N PRO A 69 8.01 7.91 -10.19
CA PRO A 69 8.97 7.71 -9.10
C PRO A 69 8.33 6.85 -8.01
N THR A 70 8.92 5.71 -7.68
CA THR A 70 8.39 4.83 -6.64
C THR A 70 9.40 3.82 -6.15
N SER A 71 9.38 3.52 -4.85
CA SER A 71 10.21 2.50 -4.23
C SER A 71 9.70 1.06 -4.41
N GLY A 72 8.57 0.80 -5.13
CA GLY A 72 8.22 -0.59 -5.27
C GLY A 72 6.85 -0.96 -5.85
N ASN A 73 5.89 -1.28 -5.00
CA ASN A 73 4.64 -1.93 -5.41
C ASN A 73 3.81 -1.12 -6.42
N GLN A 74 3.85 0.22 -6.34
CA GLN A 74 3.18 1.07 -7.33
C GLN A 74 3.82 0.91 -8.73
N GLY A 75 5.15 0.82 -8.78
CA GLY A 75 5.88 0.57 -10.03
C GLY A 75 5.53 -0.80 -10.65
N ILE A 76 5.40 -1.83 -9.82
CA ILE A 76 4.95 -3.16 -10.28
C ILE A 76 3.52 -3.07 -10.83
N GLY A 77 2.61 -2.37 -10.13
CA GLY A 77 1.24 -2.17 -10.59
C GLY A 77 1.16 -1.42 -11.92
N LEU A 78 1.93 -0.34 -12.08
CA LEU A 78 1.99 0.44 -13.33
C LEU A 78 2.62 -0.36 -14.47
N ALA A 79 3.70 -1.12 -14.20
CA ALA A 79 4.33 -1.97 -15.20
C ALA A 79 3.34 -3.05 -15.71
N LEU A 80 2.58 -3.69 -14.82
CA LEU A 80 1.54 -4.66 -15.18
C LEU A 80 0.44 -4.00 -16.03
N VAL A 81 -0.08 -2.85 -15.60
CA VAL A 81 -1.13 -2.13 -16.34
C VAL A 81 -0.61 -1.69 -17.71
N GLY A 82 0.61 -1.14 -17.76
CA GLY A 82 1.27 -0.72 -19.00
C GLY A 82 1.47 -1.87 -19.97
N ALA A 83 1.95 -3.03 -19.50
CA ALA A 83 2.12 -4.23 -20.32
C ALA A 83 0.82 -4.67 -21.00
N VAL A 84 -0.30 -4.70 -20.26
CA VAL A 84 -1.60 -5.14 -20.79
C VAL A 84 -2.23 -4.10 -21.73
N LYS A 85 -2.05 -2.82 -21.43
CA LYS A 85 -2.63 -1.71 -22.21
C LYS A 85 -1.75 -1.24 -23.37
N GLY A 86 -0.50 -1.70 -23.44
CA GLY A 86 0.45 -1.35 -24.48
C GLY A 86 1.17 -0.01 -24.26
N TYR A 87 1.21 0.51 -23.03
CA TYR A 87 1.96 1.72 -22.71
C TYR A 87 3.43 1.40 -22.43
N ARG A 88 4.34 2.19 -23.01
CA ARG A 88 5.71 2.24 -22.53
C ARG A 88 5.71 2.74 -21.08
N THR A 89 6.39 2.04 -20.20
CA THR A 89 6.41 2.35 -18.77
C THR A 89 7.85 2.46 -18.28
N ILE A 90 8.16 3.53 -17.57
CA ILE A 90 9.48 3.83 -17.00
C ILE A 90 9.28 4.04 -15.49
N ILE A 91 9.99 3.30 -14.68
CA ILE A 91 9.97 3.45 -13.23
C ILE A 91 11.32 3.99 -12.77
N ILE A 92 11.28 5.08 -11.99
CA ILE A 92 12.46 5.71 -11.42
C ILE A 92 12.48 5.37 -9.93
N MET A 93 13.59 4.81 -9.43
CA MET A 93 13.67 4.35 -8.06
C MET A 93 15.08 4.41 -7.48
N PRO A 94 15.22 4.50 -6.14
CA PRO A 94 16.50 4.35 -5.46
C PRO A 94 17.15 3.00 -5.76
N ASP A 95 18.48 2.96 -5.82
CA ASP A 95 19.24 1.72 -6.01
C ASP A 95 19.29 0.84 -4.73
N SER A 96 18.90 1.38 -3.59
CA SER A 96 18.72 0.66 -2.32
C SER A 96 17.45 -0.20 -2.26
N VAL A 97 16.51 -0.04 -3.20
CA VAL A 97 15.29 -0.86 -3.28
C VAL A 97 15.61 -2.32 -3.59
N SER A 98 14.86 -3.25 -2.98
CA SER A 98 15.08 -4.69 -3.13
C SER A 98 15.15 -5.16 -4.59
N GLU A 99 16.02 -6.12 -4.86
CA GLU A 99 16.26 -6.66 -6.21
C GLU A 99 15.01 -7.32 -6.79
N GLU A 100 14.20 -7.95 -5.93
CA GLU A 100 12.97 -8.62 -6.31
C GLU A 100 11.99 -7.65 -7.00
N ARG A 101 11.81 -6.46 -6.44
CA ARG A 101 10.95 -5.42 -7.03
C ARG A 101 11.45 -4.97 -8.39
N ARG A 102 12.76 -4.74 -8.53
CA ARG A 102 13.38 -4.36 -9.81
C ARG A 102 13.21 -5.44 -10.87
N LYS A 103 13.37 -6.72 -10.48
CA LYS A 103 13.18 -7.87 -11.39
C LYS A 103 11.72 -7.98 -11.84
N LEU A 104 10.75 -7.84 -10.93
CA LEU A 104 9.33 -7.89 -11.27
C LEU A 104 8.93 -6.79 -12.26
N ILE A 105 9.36 -5.55 -12.04
CA ILE A 105 9.08 -4.41 -12.93
C ILE A 105 9.65 -4.68 -14.34
N ARG A 106 10.92 -5.08 -14.43
CA ARG A 106 11.55 -5.40 -15.72
C ARG A 106 10.91 -6.59 -16.41
N HIS A 107 10.44 -7.57 -15.65
CA HIS A 107 9.78 -8.76 -16.22
C HIS A 107 8.44 -8.44 -16.88
N TYR A 108 7.73 -7.40 -16.42
CA TYR A 108 6.56 -6.86 -17.12
C TYR A 108 6.91 -6.00 -18.35
N GLY A 109 8.20 -5.82 -18.67
CA GLY A 109 8.68 -5.05 -19.82
C GLY A 109 8.87 -3.56 -19.55
N ALA A 110 8.71 -3.10 -18.33
CA ALA A 110 8.98 -1.70 -17.97
C ALA A 110 10.49 -1.43 -17.82
N GLU A 111 10.89 -0.21 -18.17
CA GLU A 111 12.24 0.29 -17.95
C GLU A 111 12.42 0.71 -16.49
N VAL A 112 13.62 0.51 -15.95
CA VAL A 112 13.97 0.93 -14.58
C VAL A 112 15.18 1.84 -14.64
N ILE A 113 15.00 3.08 -14.20
CA ILE A 113 16.06 4.07 -13.99
C ILE A 113 16.39 4.07 -12.49
N LEU A 114 17.63 3.78 -12.13
CA LEU A 114 18.11 3.79 -10.75
C LEU A 114 18.75 5.14 -10.42
N LYS A 115 18.43 5.68 -9.25
CA LYS A 115 19.09 6.81 -8.60
C LYS A 115 19.90 6.30 -7.43
N HIS A 116 21.11 6.87 -7.25
CA HIS A 116 21.98 6.44 -6.18
C HIS A 116 21.51 6.98 -4.83
N ASP A 117 21.24 6.06 -3.91
CA ASP A 117 20.92 6.38 -2.52
C ASP A 117 22.23 6.53 -1.73
N ALA A 118 22.59 7.74 -1.44
CA ALA A 118 23.81 8.08 -0.68
C ALA A 118 23.59 8.00 0.86
N GLY A 119 22.52 7.31 1.32
CA GLY A 119 22.17 7.20 2.73
C GLY A 119 21.12 8.22 3.20
N ASP A 120 20.58 9.03 2.29
CA ASP A 120 19.43 9.91 2.51
C ASP A 120 18.31 9.52 1.53
N ILE A 121 17.48 8.60 1.96
CA ILE A 121 16.38 8.05 1.14
C ILE A 121 15.38 9.13 0.74
N GLY A 122 15.13 10.12 1.60
CA GLY A 122 14.23 11.24 1.31
C GLY A 122 14.74 12.09 0.16
N ALA A 123 15.99 12.48 0.19
CA ALA A 123 16.63 13.22 -0.91
C ALA A 123 16.65 12.40 -2.21
N CYS A 124 16.90 11.10 -2.13
CA CYS A 124 16.89 10.22 -3.30
C CYS A 124 15.47 10.08 -3.92
N ILE A 125 14.43 9.99 -3.10
CA ILE A 125 13.03 9.97 -3.57
C ILE A 125 12.67 11.29 -4.24
N ASP A 126 13.10 12.43 -3.68
CA ASP A 126 12.88 13.74 -4.33
C ASP A 126 13.62 13.83 -5.67
N GLU A 127 14.87 13.37 -5.77
CA GLU A 127 15.60 13.30 -7.03
C GLU A 127 14.88 12.44 -8.08
N CYS A 128 14.28 11.31 -7.67
CA CYS A 128 13.47 10.48 -8.54
C CYS A 128 12.25 11.27 -9.07
N LEU A 129 11.58 12.03 -8.20
CA LEU A 129 10.43 12.86 -8.57
C LEU A 129 10.83 13.96 -9.53
N GLN A 130 11.88 14.72 -9.23
CA GLN A 130 12.38 15.78 -10.12
C GLN A 130 12.77 15.25 -11.49
N THR A 131 13.36 14.05 -11.54
CA THR A 131 13.70 13.39 -12.82
C THR A 131 12.43 13.06 -13.62
N ALA A 132 11.39 12.54 -12.98
CA ALA A 132 10.13 12.23 -13.66
C ALA A 132 9.44 13.50 -14.19
N LEU A 133 9.37 14.54 -13.39
CA LEU A 133 8.77 15.83 -13.78
C LEU A 133 9.55 16.49 -14.92
N LYS A 134 10.88 16.46 -14.88
CA LYS A 134 11.70 16.93 -16.00
C LYS A 134 11.45 16.19 -17.29
N MET A 135 11.30 14.85 -17.23
CA MET A 135 10.95 14.06 -18.42
C MET A 135 9.58 14.48 -18.97
N GLN A 136 8.62 14.84 -18.10
CA GLN A 136 7.29 15.32 -18.51
C GLN A 136 7.36 16.71 -19.15
N GLU A 137 8.26 17.57 -18.69
CA GLU A 137 8.48 18.91 -19.29
C GLU A 137 9.16 18.82 -20.68
N GLU A 138 10.03 17.81 -20.88
CA GLU A 138 10.80 17.62 -22.11
C GLU A 138 10.08 16.81 -23.20
N ASP A 139 9.05 16.02 -22.83
CA ASP A 139 8.29 15.17 -23.79
C ASP A 139 6.79 15.13 -23.43
N ASP A 140 5.97 15.76 -24.24
CA ASP A 140 4.50 15.83 -24.09
C ASP A 140 3.80 14.44 -24.05
N ARG A 141 4.50 13.37 -24.44
CA ARG A 141 3.98 12.00 -24.35
C ARG A 141 4.09 11.45 -22.91
N VAL A 142 4.93 12.06 -22.06
CA VAL A 142 5.16 11.58 -20.71
C VAL A 142 4.01 11.97 -19.79
N PHE A 143 3.47 10.99 -19.12
CA PHE A 143 2.47 11.15 -18.07
C PHE A 143 3.03 10.60 -16.74
N VAL A 144 3.05 11.45 -15.72
CA VAL A 144 3.47 11.09 -14.36
C VAL A 144 2.23 10.95 -13.48
N PRO A 145 1.86 9.75 -13.06
CA PRO A 145 0.68 9.49 -12.23
C PRO A 145 0.67 10.20 -10.87
N GLN A 146 1.84 10.38 -10.23
CA GLN A 146 2.04 11.07 -8.96
C GLN A 146 1.18 10.48 -7.81
N GLN A 147 1.51 9.29 -7.37
CA GLN A 147 0.71 8.53 -6.39
C GLN A 147 0.43 9.26 -5.07
N PHE A 148 1.27 10.22 -4.66
CA PHE A 148 1.14 10.96 -3.39
C PHE A 148 0.19 12.15 -3.46
N SER A 149 -0.15 12.64 -4.68
CA SER A 149 -1.04 13.79 -4.90
C SER A 149 -2.27 13.46 -5.75
N ASN A 150 -2.29 12.31 -6.43
CA ASN A 150 -3.39 11.92 -7.31
C ASN A 150 -4.58 11.36 -6.54
N ILE A 151 -5.66 12.11 -6.45
CA ILE A 151 -6.90 11.72 -5.77
C ILE A 151 -7.53 10.41 -6.29
N ASN A 152 -7.15 9.94 -7.50
CA ASN A 152 -7.62 8.67 -8.03
C ASN A 152 -7.01 7.46 -7.31
N ASN A 153 -5.94 7.65 -6.56
CA ASN A 153 -5.44 6.68 -5.59
C ASN A 153 -6.51 6.45 -4.49
N VAL A 154 -6.95 7.51 -3.81
CA VAL A 154 -8.03 7.44 -2.81
C VAL A 154 -9.31 6.86 -3.40
N LYS A 155 -9.70 7.31 -4.60
CA LYS A 155 -10.92 6.83 -5.28
C LYS A 155 -10.87 5.33 -5.60
N ALA A 156 -9.71 4.73 -5.81
CA ALA A 156 -9.58 3.29 -5.97
C ALA A 156 -10.07 2.54 -4.72
N HIS A 157 -9.66 3.03 -3.54
CA HIS A 157 -10.05 2.41 -2.28
C HIS A 157 -11.51 2.68 -1.91
N LYS A 158 -12.02 3.89 -2.17
CA LYS A 158 -13.45 4.19 -1.97
C LYS A 158 -14.37 3.31 -2.81
N LYS A 159 -14.03 3.16 -4.11
CA LYS A 159 -14.90 2.47 -5.08
C LYS A 159 -14.84 0.94 -5.01
N TYR A 160 -13.72 0.41 -4.57
CA TYR A 160 -13.47 -1.03 -4.64
C TYR A 160 -13.15 -1.60 -3.27
N THR A 161 -12.01 -1.27 -2.67
CA THR A 161 -11.50 -1.92 -1.46
C THR A 161 -12.47 -1.80 -0.28
N ALA A 162 -12.98 -0.60 -0.02
CA ALA A 162 -13.92 -0.36 1.08
C ALA A 162 -15.25 -1.09 0.87
N LEU A 163 -15.78 -1.06 -0.37
CA LEU A 163 -17.05 -1.73 -0.69
C LEU A 163 -16.93 -3.25 -0.60
N GLU A 164 -15.78 -3.81 -1.05
CA GLU A 164 -15.50 -5.23 -0.88
C GLU A 164 -15.44 -5.61 0.61
N ILE A 165 -14.76 -4.82 1.46
CA ILE A 165 -14.72 -5.05 2.91
C ILE A 165 -16.13 -5.06 3.50
N MET A 166 -16.96 -4.08 3.18
CA MET A 166 -18.34 -4.00 3.68
C MET A 166 -19.22 -5.14 3.20
N GLN A 167 -19.03 -5.60 1.96
CA GLN A 167 -19.77 -6.75 1.42
C GLN A 167 -19.35 -8.09 2.03
N GLN A 168 -18.08 -8.21 2.40
CA GLN A 168 -17.51 -9.44 2.95
C GLN A 168 -17.66 -9.54 4.47
N CYS A 169 -17.80 -8.41 5.17
CA CYS A 169 -18.01 -8.36 6.61
C CYS A 169 -19.51 -8.33 6.91
N ALA A 170 -20.00 -9.39 7.55
CA ALA A 170 -21.42 -9.49 7.93
C ALA A 170 -21.74 -8.63 9.17
N GLU A 171 -20.76 -8.41 10.04
CA GLU A 171 -20.90 -7.68 11.29
C GLU A 171 -20.52 -6.19 11.11
N PRO A 172 -21.03 -5.29 11.98
CA PRO A 172 -20.55 -3.91 12.03
C PRO A 172 -19.04 -3.86 12.28
N ILE A 173 -18.37 -2.89 11.64
CA ILE A 173 -16.93 -2.67 11.81
C ILE A 173 -16.76 -1.56 12.85
N ASP A 174 -16.13 -1.90 13.98
CA ASP A 174 -15.93 -0.99 15.12
C ASP A 174 -14.56 -0.32 15.11
N GLY A 175 -13.58 -0.91 14.42
CA GLY A 175 -12.24 -0.37 14.30
C GLY A 175 -11.62 -0.60 12.93
N PHE A 176 -10.80 0.35 12.48
CA PHE A 176 -9.96 0.20 11.28
C PHE A 176 -8.58 0.80 11.54
N CYS A 177 -7.53 0.14 11.08
CA CYS A 177 -6.19 0.72 11.12
C CYS A 177 -5.41 0.43 9.83
N SER A 178 -4.53 1.34 9.44
CA SER A 178 -3.69 1.17 8.26
C SER A 178 -2.41 2.01 8.34
N GLY A 179 -1.31 1.44 7.92
CA GLY A 179 -0.03 2.13 7.73
C GLY A 179 -0.13 3.22 6.66
N ILE A 180 0.57 4.32 6.92
CA ILE A 180 0.60 5.49 6.05
C ILE A 180 1.81 5.43 5.13
N GLY A 181 1.58 5.14 3.84
CA GLY A 181 2.49 5.45 2.74
C GLY A 181 1.95 6.68 2.00
N THR A 182 1.22 6.48 0.91
CA THR A 182 0.56 7.58 0.18
C THR A 182 -0.68 8.15 0.89
N GLY A 183 -1.15 7.54 1.98
CA GLY A 183 -2.40 7.93 2.64
C GLY A 183 -3.69 7.50 1.94
N GLY A 184 -3.59 7.00 0.69
CA GLY A 184 -4.76 6.66 -0.12
C GLY A 184 -5.62 5.55 0.47
N THR A 185 -5.01 4.55 1.10
CA THR A 185 -5.71 3.41 1.71
C THR A 185 -6.56 3.85 2.90
N ILE A 186 -5.94 4.50 3.89
CA ILE A 186 -6.64 4.93 5.09
C ILE A 186 -7.72 5.96 4.78
N THR A 187 -7.41 6.94 3.92
CA THR A 187 -8.38 7.96 3.49
C THR A 187 -9.55 7.31 2.76
N GLY A 188 -9.26 6.48 1.75
CA GLY A 188 -10.31 5.90 0.91
C GLY A 188 -11.21 4.92 1.63
N ILE A 189 -10.62 4.01 2.41
CA ILE A 189 -11.39 3.04 3.22
C ILE A 189 -12.04 3.75 4.40
N GLY A 190 -11.28 4.56 5.15
CA GLY A 190 -11.76 5.23 6.36
C GLY A 190 -12.96 6.13 6.11
N GLU A 191 -12.95 6.95 5.06
CA GLU A 191 -14.08 7.82 4.74
C GLU A 191 -15.37 7.04 4.41
N VAL A 192 -15.27 5.89 3.73
CA VAL A 192 -16.42 5.05 3.43
C VAL A 192 -16.91 4.35 4.69
N LEU A 193 -16.01 3.80 5.50
CA LEU A 193 -16.37 3.13 6.75
C LEU A 193 -16.95 4.12 7.77
N LYS A 194 -16.37 5.31 7.93
CA LYS A 194 -16.86 6.32 8.88
C LYS A 194 -18.23 6.89 8.47
N ALA A 195 -18.51 6.94 7.17
CA ALA A 195 -19.84 7.31 6.68
C ALA A 195 -20.91 6.25 6.99
N GLN A 196 -20.53 4.95 6.98
CA GLN A 196 -21.44 3.84 7.30
C GLN A 196 -21.52 3.58 8.80
N TYR A 197 -20.41 3.71 9.51
CA TYR A 197 -20.25 3.45 10.95
C TYR A 197 -19.66 4.71 11.62
N PRO A 198 -20.49 5.73 11.98
CA PRO A 198 -19.98 7.00 12.50
C PRO A 198 -19.12 6.90 13.76
N GLU A 199 -19.34 5.85 14.58
CA GLU A 199 -18.60 5.60 15.82
C GLU A 199 -17.37 4.71 15.64
N ILE A 200 -16.98 4.38 14.39
CA ILE A 200 -15.78 3.58 14.12
C ILE A 200 -14.53 4.29 14.61
N GLU A 201 -13.66 3.57 15.29
CA GLU A 201 -12.35 4.06 15.70
C GLU A 201 -11.32 3.77 14.60
N ILE A 202 -10.66 4.79 14.05
CA ILE A 202 -9.67 4.68 12.97
C ILE A 202 -8.30 5.09 13.48
N TRP A 203 -7.31 4.20 13.33
CA TRP A 203 -5.92 4.49 13.69
C TRP A 203 -5.03 4.63 12.45
N ALA A 204 -4.31 5.75 12.37
CA ALA A 204 -3.15 5.89 11.49
C ALA A 204 -1.96 5.13 12.09
N VAL A 205 -1.21 4.40 11.27
CA VAL A 205 -0.07 3.62 11.74
C VAL A 205 1.21 4.09 11.05
N GLU A 206 2.24 4.34 11.85
CA GLU A 206 3.54 4.83 11.37
C GLU A 206 4.69 3.97 11.90
N PRO A 207 5.79 3.80 11.12
CA PRO A 207 7.05 3.29 11.64
C PRO A 207 7.64 4.24 12.69
N GLU A 208 8.20 3.70 13.78
CA GLU A 208 8.81 4.49 14.86
C GLU A 208 9.86 5.50 14.32
N ASN A 209 10.70 5.06 13.38
CA ASN A 209 11.75 5.90 12.81
C ASN A 209 11.27 6.85 11.69
N ALA A 210 9.97 6.89 11.40
CA ALA A 210 9.35 7.80 10.43
C ALA A 210 7.95 8.24 10.87
N ALA A 211 7.75 8.44 12.18
CA ALA A 211 6.46 8.78 12.79
C ALA A 211 6.16 10.29 12.70
N ILE A 212 6.00 10.82 11.49
CA ILE A 212 5.86 12.26 11.23
C ILE A 212 4.53 12.80 11.74
N LEU A 213 3.42 12.07 11.57
CA LEU A 213 2.11 12.47 12.07
C LEU A 213 2.09 12.52 13.60
N ALA A 214 2.88 11.65 14.26
CA ALA A 214 3.06 11.68 15.71
C ALA A 214 4.06 12.75 16.19
N GLY A 215 4.59 13.60 15.27
CA GLY A 215 5.53 14.68 15.60
C GLY A 215 6.99 14.23 15.69
N GLY A 216 7.31 13.04 15.19
CA GLY A 216 8.67 12.51 15.09
C GLY A 216 9.45 13.02 13.88
N THR A 217 10.62 12.46 13.66
CA THR A 217 11.53 12.80 12.55
C THR A 217 11.68 11.63 11.59
N ILE A 218 12.18 11.91 10.38
CA ILE A 218 12.49 10.90 9.38
C ILE A 218 13.80 10.19 9.75
N GLY A 219 13.77 8.86 9.75
CA GLY A 219 14.93 8.01 9.88
C GLY A 219 14.77 6.73 9.06
N THR A 220 15.81 5.91 9.03
CA THR A 220 15.78 4.62 8.32
C THR A 220 14.94 3.61 9.10
N HIS A 221 14.08 2.88 8.39
CA HIS A 221 13.29 1.79 8.93
C HIS A 221 13.13 0.65 7.88
N LEU A 222 12.66 -0.52 8.34
CA LEU A 222 12.51 -1.72 7.52
C LEU A 222 11.08 -1.89 6.95
N GLN A 223 10.12 -1.08 7.36
CA GLN A 223 8.69 -1.20 7.03
C GLN A 223 8.38 -0.62 5.65
N MET A 224 8.95 -1.24 4.61
CA MET A 224 8.89 -0.76 3.23
C MET A 224 7.46 -0.57 2.72
N GLY A 225 7.22 0.56 2.04
CA GLY A 225 5.93 0.91 1.43
C GLY A 225 5.02 1.78 2.30
N ILE A 226 5.49 2.12 3.50
CA ILE A 226 4.90 3.11 4.42
C ILE A 226 6.02 3.96 5.02
N GLY A 227 5.70 5.08 5.65
CA GLY A 227 6.69 5.92 6.32
C GLY A 227 7.66 6.62 5.35
N ASP A 228 7.17 7.11 4.22
CA ASP A 228 7.98 7.74 3.16
C ASP A 228 8.53 9.13 3.55
N GLY A 229 8.34 9.55 4.80
CA GLY A 229 8.96 10.78 5.32
C GLY A 229 8.26 12.08 4.94
N LEU A 230 7.03 12.01 4.45
CA LEU A 230 6.21 13.18 4.09
C LEU A 230 4.74 12.96 4.49
N ILE A 231 4.00 14.05 4.64
CA ILE A 231 2.53 14.00 4.76
C ILE A 231 1.97 14.14 3.34
N PRO A 232 1.34 13.08 2.79
CA PRO A 232 0.87 13.11 1.41
C PRO A 232 -0.32 14.07 1.22
N ASP A 233 -0.38 14.75 0.07
CA ASP A 233 -1.47 15.69 -0.25
C ASP A 233 -2.86 15.03 -0.23
N ILE A 234 -2.93 13.73 -0.54
CA ILE A 234 -4.18 12.97 -0.60
C ILE A 234 -4.60 12.36 0.73
N LEU A 235 -3.77 12.50 1.78
CA LEU A 235 -4.13 12.05 3.12
C LEU A 235 -5.16 12.98 3.74
N ASN A 236 -6.31 12.43 4.11
CA ASN A 236 -7.26 13.16 4.96
C ASN A 236 -6.81 13.03 6.43
N THR A 237 -6.20 14.06 6.97
CA THR A 237 -5.70 14.08 8.34
C THR A 237 -6.79 14.11 9.42
N GLU A 238 -8.04 14.37 9.04
CA GLU A 238 -9.20 14.34 9.93
C GLU A 238 -9.89 12.97 10.01
N ILE A 239 -9.37 11.95 9.28
CA ILE A 239 -10.06 10.68 9.18
C ILE A 239 -9.74 9.72 10.33
N TYR A 240 -8.56 9.83 10.92
CA TYR A 240 -8.12 8.97 12.02
C TYR A 240 -8.33 9.65 13.37
N ASP A 241 -8.63 8.83 14.37
CA ASP A 241 -8.91 9.26 15.74
C ASP A 241 -7.65 9.16 16.61
N ASP A 242 -6.67 8.31 16.22
CA ASP A 242 -5.40 8.14 16.94
C ASP A 242 -4.27 7.73 15.99
N ILE A 243 -3.02 7.84 16.44
CA ILE A 243 -1.81 7.44 15.72
C ILE A 243 -1.10 6.36 16.53
N TYR A 244 -0.87 5.20 15.93
CA TYR A 244 -0.11 4.12 16.55
C TYR A 244 1.25 3.95 15.89
N VAL A 245 2.30 3.99 16.70
CA VAL A 245 3.69 3.87 16.23
C VAL A 245 4.19 2.45 16.47
N VAL A 246 4.78 1.84 15.43
CA VAL A 246 5.25 0.44 15.44
C VAL A 246 6.75 0.40 15.20
N THR A 247 7.49 -0.35 16.03
CA THR A 247 8.92 -0.59 15.82
C THR A 247 9.17 -1.58 14.69
N ASP A 248 10.37 -1.58 14.10
CA ASP A 248 10.76 -2.57 13.10
C ASP A 248 10.74 -4.00 13.65
N GLU A 249 11.16 -4.19 14.89
CA GLU A 249 11.11 -5.50 15.55
C GLU A 249 9.67 -6.01 15.70
N GLU A 250 8.74 -5.16 16.15
CA GLU A 250 7.33 -5.53 16.28
C GLU A 250 6.71 -5.87 14.92
N ALA A 251 7.00 -5.09 13.88
CA ALA A 251 6.53 -5.33 12.52
C ALA A 251 7.04 -6.67 11.95
N LEU A 252 8.35 -6.93 12.06
CA LEU A 252 8.98 -8.17 11.58
C LEU A 252 8.45 -9.39 12.33
N ASN A 253 8.42 -9.33 13.67
CA ASN A 253 7.93 -10.44 14.49
C ASN A 253 6.46 -10.75 14.20
N THR A 254 5.63 -9.72 14.01
CA THR A 254 4.21 -9.90 13.68
C THR A 254 4.04 -10.49 12.28
N ALA A 255 4.82 -10.06 11.27
CA ALA A 255 4.79 -10.65 9.94
C ALA A 255 5.22 -12.14 9.93
N LYS A 256 6.26 -12.49 10.71
CA LYS A 256 6.68 -13.90 10.89
C LYS A 256 5.60 -14.73 11.59
N ARG A 257 4.92 -14.18 12.60
CA ARG A 257 3.81 -14.85 13.27
C ARG A 257 2.61 -15.06 12.35
N LEU A 258 2.26 -14.08 11.51
CA LEU A 258 1.20 -14.23 10.50
C LEU A 258 1.47 -15.42 9.58
N ALA A 259 2.71 -15.61 9.13
CA ALA A 259 3.08 -16.75 8.31
C ALA A 259 2.99 -18.08 9.10
N ARG A 260 3.53 -18.14 10.31
CA ARG A 260 3.69 -19.39 11.10
C ARG A 260 2.40 -19.82 11.80
N GLU A 261 1.61 -18.87 12.31
CA GLU A 261 0.43 -19.15 13.10
C GLU A 261 -0.86 -19.13 12.25
N GLU A 262 -0.97 -18.20 11.29
CA GLU A 262 -2.17 -18.02 10.46
C GLU A 262 -2.01 -18.49 9.00
N GLY A 263 -0.78 -18.85 8.58
CA GLY A 263 -0.50 -19.27 7.20
C GLY A 263 -0.51 -18.13 6.18
N LEU A 264 -0.41 -16.88 6.64
CA LEU A 264 -0.49 -15.69 5.80
C LEU A 264 0.92 -15.14 5.49
N MET A 265 1.44 -15.51 4.32
CA MET A 265 2.73 -15.06 3.79
C MET A 265 2.62 -13.62 3.26
N CYS A 266 2.95 -12.64 4.09
CA CYS A 266 2.78 -11.22 3.79
C CYS A 266 4.03 -10.39 4.10
N GLY A 267 4.09 -9.17 3.54
CA GLY A 267 5.22 -8.25 3.71
C GLY A 267 5.28 -7.60 5.10
N ILE A 268 6.37 -6.86 5.35
CA ILE A 268 6.66 -6.26 6.66
C ILE A 268 5.56 -5.26 7.09
N SER A 269 5.07 -4.42 6.17
CA SER A 269 3.98 -3.48 6.45
C SER A 269 2.65 -4.15 6.83
N SER A 270 2.46 -5.42 6.46
CA SER A 270 1.35 -6.24 6.96
C SER A 270 1.51 -6.55 8.45
N GLY A 271 2.74 -6.85 8.88
CA GLY A 271 3.09 -6.99 10.29
C GLY A 271 2.82 -5.72 11.08
N THR A 272 3.21 -4.57 10.54
CA THR A 272 2.90 -3.24 11.10
C THR A 272 1.40 -3.04 11.32
N ASN A 273 0.60 -3.31 10.29
CA ASN A 273 -0.85 -3.15 10.35
C ASN A 273 -1.49 -4.09 11.38
N VAL A 274 -1.06 -5.33 11.42
CA VAL A 274 -1.62 -6.31 12.37
C VAL A 274 -1.15 -6.05 13.80
N ALA A 275 0.07 -5.56 14.02
CA ALA A 275 0.52 -5.11 15.35
C ALA A 275 -0.41 -4.03 15.92
N ALA A 276 -0.74 -3.02 15.11
CA ALA A 276 -1.71 -1.99 15.47
C ALA A 276 -3.12 -2.56 15.67
N ALA A 277 -3.56 -3.47 14.77
CA ALA A 277 -4.89 -4.09 14.86
C ALA A 277 -5.05 -4.91 16.16
N LEU A 278 -4.02 -5.63 16.60
CA LEU A 278 -4.03 -6.35 17.87
C LEU A 278 -4.21 -5.41 19.08
N LYS A 279 -3.58 -4.24 19.07
CA LYS A 279 -3.75 -3.23 20.12
C LYS A 279 -5.14 -2.60 20.11
N LEU A 280 -5.62 -2.25 18.92
CA LEU A 280 -6.97 -1.71 18.74
C LEU A 280 -8.03 -2.73 19.16
N ALA A 281 -7.88 -4.00 18.76
CA ALA A 281 -8.78 -5.07 19.14
C ALA A 281 -8.83 -5.29 20.67
N LYS A 282 -7.68 -5.22 21.34
CA LYS A 282 -7.62 -5.29 22.78
C LYS A 282 -8.30 -4.10 23.47
N LYS A 283 -8.16 -2.90 22.92
CA LYS A 283 -8.82 -1.68 23.39
C LYS A 283 -10.34 -1.77 23.28
N LEU A 284 -10.84 -2.25 22.13
CA LEU A 284 -12.28 -2.33 21.87
C LEU A 284 -12.95 -3.48 22.60
N GLY A 285 -12.24 -4.58 22.81
CA GLY A 285 -12.73 -5.75 23.56
C GLY A 285 -13.67 -6.68 22.79
N LYS A 286 -14.09 -7.73 23.47
CA LYS A 286 -14.90 -8.82 22.90
C LYS A 286 -16.24 -8.35 22.31
N GLY A 287 -16.63 -8.97 21.20
CA GLY A 287 -17.89 -8.69 20.51
C GLY A 287 -17.81 -7.48 19.57
N LYS A 288 -16.60 -6.95 19.34
CA LYS A 288 -16.29 -5.90 18.39
C LYS A 288 -15.51 -6.45 17.20
N THR A 289 -15.43 -5.70 16.11
CA THR A 289 -14.72 -6.10 14.90
C THR A 289 -13.74 -5.03 14.46
N VAL A 290 -12.49 -5.43 14.29
CA VAL A 290 -11.41 -4.59 13.74
C VAL A 290 -11.04 -5.09 12.34
N VAL A 291 -10.90 -4.17 11.40
CA VAL A 291 -10.42 -4.49 10.05
C VAL A 291 -9.05 -3.84 9.82
N THR A 292 -8.16 -4.55 9.16
CA THR A 292 -6.93 -3.97 8.61
C THR A 292 -6.58 -4.60 7.26
N VAL A 293 -5.46 -4.15 6.66
CA VAL A 293 -5.04 -4.58 5.33
C VAL A 293 -3.69 -5.29 5.40
N LEU A 294 -3.53 -6.39 4.67
CA LEU A 294 -2.24 -6.99 4.36
C LEU A 294 -1.84 -6.56 2.93
N PRO A 295 -0.99 -5.54 2.77
CA PRO A 295 -0.81 -4.85 1.49
C PRO A 295 -0.19 -5.68 0.37
N ASP A 296 0.69 -6.63 0.70
CA ASP A 296 1.43 -7.42 -0.29
C ASP A 296 1.91 -8.77 0.25
N THR A 297 2.64 -9.51 -0.60
CA THR A 297 3.20 -10.83 -0.29
C THR A 297 4.65 -10.77 0.20
N ALA A 298 5.09 -11.80 0.93
CA ALA A 298 6.41 -11.89 1.54
C ALA A 298 7.56 -12.08 0.53
N GLU A 299 7.31 -12.64 -0.65
CA GLU A 299 8.35 -12.97 -1.65
C GLU A 299 9.11 -11.74 -2.16
N ARG A 300 8.53 -10.54 -2.01
CA ARG A 300 9.18 -9.25 -2.33
C ARG A 300 10.29 -8.86 -1.37
N TYR A 301 10.47 -9.63 -0.29
CA TYR A 301 11.32 -9.33 0.85
C TYR A 301 12.37 -10.41 1.14
N PHE A 302 12.61 -11.35 0.21
CA PHE A 302 13.58 -12.43 0.40
C PHE A 302 14.98 -11.94 0.74
N SER A 303 15.38 -10.78 0.22
CA SER A 303 16.68 -10.16 0.50
C SER A 303 16.67 -9.23 1.72
N THR A 304 15.68 -9.33 2.61
CA THR A 304 15.51 -8.44 3.77
C THR A 304 15.53 -9.22 5.09
N PRO A 305 15.64 -8.54 6.25
CA PRO A 305 15.59 -9.16 7.57
C PRO A 305 14.32 -9.97 7.89
N LEU A 306 13.27 -9.86 7.07
CA LEU A 306 12.07 -10.71 7.21
C LEU A 306 12.44 -12.21 7.11
N PHE A 307 13.41 -12.54 6.25
CA PHE A 307 13.87 -13.92 6.01
C PHE A 307 15.27 -14.22 6.58
N GLU A 308 15.94 -13.25 7.20
CA GLU A 308 17.20 -13.47 7.88
C GLU A 308 16.99 -14.27 9.18
N ASN A 309 17.91 -15.19 9.47
CA ASN A 309 17.92 -16.07 10.65
C ASN A 309 16.83 -17.19 10.65
N GLU A 310 16.53 -17.75 9.50
CA GLU A 310 15.80 -19.02 9.38
C GLU A 310 16.69 -20.19 9.03
#